data_315eb8c3d7d0a7888c6fba39e67540c8
#
_entry.id   315eb8c3d7d0a7888c6fba39e67540c8
#
_cell.length_a   1.000
_cell.length_b   1.000
_cell.length_c   1.000
_cell.angle_alpha   90.00
_cell.angle_beta   90.00
_cell.angle_gamma   90.00
#
_symmetry.space_group_name_H-M   'P 1'
#
loop_
_entity.id
_entity.type
_entity.pdbx_description
1 polymer ?
#
loop_
_entity_poly.entity_id
_entity_poly.type
_entity_poly.pdbx_seq_one_letter_code
_entity_poly.pdbx_strand_id
1 'polypeptide(L)'
;RQTPEQMAIMLNRPAEEISALIQKFQDEQVIVKYQTIIDWEKAGLDRVTAVIEVKITPQREVGFDAIAERIYRYPEVRSVYLMSGSYDLSVAVEGTNLREVADFVSTKLSTIDGVVSTTTNFMLKKYKYAGVIINDQEEEHRLVVSP
;
A
#
# COMPACT_ATOMS: atom_id res chain seq x y z
N ARG A 1 1.45 12.54 -15.94
CA ARG A 1 2.80 11.95 -15.99
C ARG A 1 3.68 12.88 -16.80
N GLN A 2 4.66 13.51 -16.15
CA GLN A 2 5.60 14.42 -16.84
C GLN A 2 6.66 13.61 -17.59
N THR A 3 6.99 14.05 -18.79
CA THR A 3 8.10 13.48 -19.56
C THR A 3 9.42 14.13 -19.15
N PRO A 4 10.59 13.53 -19.45
CA PRO A 4 11.90 14.16 -19.21
C PRO A 4 12.03 15.54 -19.88
N GLU A 5 11.43 15.75 -21.05
CA GLU A 5 11.43 17.03 -21.76
C GLU A 5 10.62 18.09 -21.02
N GLN A 6 9.45 17.72 -20.48
CA GLN A 6 8.65 18.62 -19.65
C GLN A 6 9.35 18.99 -18.35
N MET A 7 9.99 18.03 -17.70
CA MET A 7 10.79 18.27 -16.50
C MET A 7 12.02 19.17 -16.80
N ALA A 8 12.65 18.97 -17.95
CA ALA A 8 13.79 19.78 -18.42
C ALA A 8 13.41 21.28 -18.52
N ILE A 9 12.24 21.56 -19.07
CA ILE A 9 11.71 22.94 -19.17
C ILE A 9 11.46 23.51 -17.76
N MET A 10 10.80 22.74 -16.89
CA MET A 10 10.46 23.17 -15.53
C MET A 10 11.70 23.45 -14.66
N LEU A 11 12.74 22.64 -14.84
CA LEU A 11 13.97 22.72 -14.04
C LEU A 11 15.07 23.56 -14.72
N ASN A 12 14.82 24.05 -15.92
CA ASN A 12 15.80 24.78 -16.74
C ASN A 12 17.12 24.00 -16.91
N ARG A 13 17.00 22.71 -17.29
CA ARG A 13 18.12 21.81 -17.53
C ARG A 13 17.95 21.06 -18.84
N PRO A 14 19.05 20.53 -19.43
CA PRO A 14 18.94 19.70 -20.65
C PRO A 14 18.12 18.42 -20.40
N ALA A 15 17.28 18.04 -21.36
CA ALA A 15 16.46 16.82 -21.27
C ALA A 15 17.31 15.54 -21.11
N GLU A 16 18.49 15.52 -21.75
CA GLU A 16 19.44 14.40 -21.66
C GLU A 16 19.96 14.20 -20.22
N GLU A 17 20.23 15.33 -19.52
CA GLU A 17 20.65 15.29 -18.11
C GLU A 17 19.54 14.75 -17.22
N ILE A 18 18.30 15.16 -17.45
CA ILE A 18 17.14 14.67 -16.69
C ILE A 18 16.93 13.16 -16.93
N SER A 19 17.01 12.73 -18.18
CA SER A 19 16.88 11.30 -18.52
C SER A 19 17.98 10.45 -17.86
N ALA A 20 19.22 10.93 -17.90
CA ALA A 20 20.35 10.25 -17.26
C ALA A 20 20.19 10.16 -15.73
N LEU A 21 19.68 11.23 -15.10
CA LEU A 21 19.44 11.25 -13.66
C LEU A 21 18.30 10.31 -13.24
N ILE A 22 17.23 10.26 -14.02
CA ILE A 22 16.14 9.30 -13.79
C ILE A 22 16.64 7.87 -13.91
N GLN A 23 17.42 7.57 -14.96
CA GLN A 23 18.02 6.24 -15.14
C GLN A 23 18.92 5.86 -13.97
N LYS A 24 19.77 6.78 -13.53
CA LYS A 24 20.62 6.59 -12.35
C LYS A 24 19.79 6.24 -11.10
N PHE A 25 18.71 6.98 -10.83
CA PHE A 25 17.85 6.72 -9.67
C PHE A 25 17.12 5.36 -9.77
N GLN A 26 16.82 4.90 -10.97
CA GLN A 26 16.26 3.56 -11.18
C GLN A 26 17.32 2.47 -10.94
N ASP A 27 18.53 2.64 -11.46
CA ASP A 27 19.64 1.70 -11.29
C ASP A 27 20.08 1.58 -9.82
N GLU A 28 20.11 2.70 -9.10
CA GLU A 28 20.39 2.77 -7.67
C GLU A 28 19.19 2.40 -6.78
N GLN A 29 18.04 2.04 -7.37
CA GLN A 29 16.81 1.71 -6.65
C GLN A 29 16.27 2.84 -5.74
N VAL A 30 16.64 4.08 -6.00
CA VAL A 30 16.00 5.26 -5.39
C VAL A 30 14.57 5.39 -5.90
N ILE A 31 14.39 5.20 -7.21
CA ILE A 31 13.06 5.00 -7.82
C ILE A 31 12.83 3.50 -7.95
N VAL A 32 12.05 2.94 -7.04
CA VAL A 32 11.77 1.51 -7.00
C VAL A 32 10.69 1.10 -8.02
N LYS A 33 9.65 1.94 -8.17
CA LYS A 33 8.51 1.64 -9.04
C LYS A 33 7.70 2.89 -9.35
N TYR A 34 7.16 2.94 -10.57
CA TYR A 34 6.09 3.87 -10.91
C TYR A 34 4.74 3.19 -10.71
N GLN A 35 3.80 3.87 -10.10
CA GLN A 35 2.48 3.33 -9.81
C GLN A 35 1.38 4.33 -10.12
N THR A 36 0.31 3.88 -10.74
CA THR A 36 -0.92 4.63 -10.93
C THR A 36 -1.84 4.40 -9.74
N ILE A 37 -2.39 5.48 -9.19
CA ILE A 37 -3.43 5.42 -8.16
C ILE A 37 -4.77 5.32 -8.89
N ILE A 38 -5.52 4.26 -8.60
CA ILE A 38 -6.80 3.96 -9.23
C ILE A 38 -7.87 3.91 -8.14
N ASP A 39 -8.96 4.61 -8.39
CA ASP A 39 -10.20 4.46 -7.62
C ASP A 39 -10.94 3.22 -8.14
N TRP A 40 -10.74 2.10 -7.45
CA TRP A 40 -11.30 0.81 -7.86
C TRP A 40 -12.82 0.76 -7.74
N GLU A 41 -13.41 1.50 -6.80
CA GLU A 41 -14.85 1.61 -6.64
C GLU A 41 -15.47 2.28 -7.87
N LYS A 42 -14.89 3.40 -8.32
CA LYS A 42 -15.30 4.06 -9.59
C LYS A 42 -15.02 3.20 -10.82
N ALA A 43 -14.04 2.33 -10.78
CA ALA A 43 -13.75 1.37 -11.84
C ALA A 43 -14.73 0.17 -11.85
N GLY A 44 -15.65 0.07 -10.87
CA GLY A 44 -16.63 -1.00 -10.77
C GLY A 44 -16.06 -2.32 -10.26
N LEU A 45 -14.92 -2.29 -9.57
CA LEU A 45 -14.28 -3.48 -9.00
C LEU A 45 -14.31 -3.40 -7.48
N ASP A 46 -15.12 -4.27 -6.88
CA ASP A 46 -15.14 -4.44 -5.42
C ASP A 46 -13.85 -5.13 -4.96
N ARG A 47 -13.13 -4.46 -4.08
CA ARG A 47 -11.96 -5.00 -3.39
C ARG A 47 -12.09 -4.77 -1.91
N VAL A 48 -11.74 -5.79 -1.14
CA VAL A 48 -11.69 -5.70 0.31
C VAL A 48 -10.22 -5.55 0.72
N THR A 49 -9.96 -4.49 1.46
CA THR A 49 -8.65 -4.25 2.06
C THR A 49 -8.75 -4.36 3.56
N ALA A 50 -7.81 -5.05 4.19
CA ALA A 50 -7.67 -5.10 5.64
C ALA A 50 -6.27 -4.68 6.05
N VAL A 51 -6.18 -4.01 7.19
CA VAL A 51 -4.92 -3.74 7.89
C VAL A 51 -4.87 -4.64 9.10
N ILE A 52 -3.86 -5.49 9.15
CA ILE A 52 -3.70 -6.51 10.18
C ILE A 52 -2.55 -6.12 11.09
N GLU A 53 -2.85 -5.99 12.37
CA GLU A 53 -1.86 -5.80 13.42
C GLU A 53 -1.33 -7.17 13.83
N VAL A 54 -0.03 -7.37 13.77
CA VAL A 54 0.63 -8.65 14.07
C VAL A 54 1.58 -8.48 15.23
N LYS A 55 1.39 -9.26 16.29
CA LYS A 55 2.34 -9.40 17.38
C LYS A 55 3.26 -10.58 17.14
N ILE A 56 4.54 -10.37 17.33
CA ILE A 56 5.59 -11.35 17.05
C ILE A 56 6.43 -11.56 18.31
N THR A 57 6.78 -12.82 18.58
CA THR A 57 7.90 -13.15 19.44
C THR A 57 9.08 -13.52 18.58
N PRO A 58 10.14 -12.69 18.50
CA PRO A 58 11.32 -13.03 17.71
C PRO A 58 12.02 -14.25 18.35
N GLN A 59 12.26 -15.26 17.54
CA GLN A 59 13.11 -16.38 17.95
C GLN A 59 14.57 -15.92 17.94
N ARG A 60 15.40 -16.50 18.81
CA ARG A 60 16.79 -16.05 19.07
C ARG A 60 17.70 -15.93 17.85
N GLU A 61 17.37 -16.61 16.74
CA GLU A 61 18.18 -16.61 15.50
C GLU A 61 17.44 -16.03 14.28
N VAL A 62 16.14 -15.76 14.40
CA VAL A 62 15.27 -15.35 13.29
C VAL A 62 14.54 -14.09 13.72
N GLY A 63 15.16 -12.93 13.58
CA GLY A 63 14.59 -11.65 13.99
C GLY A 63 13.29 -11.29 13.23
N PHE A 64 12.79 -10.09 13.48
CA PHE A 64 11.58 -9.54 12.82
C PHE A 64 11.66 -9.61 11.28
N ASP A 65 12.83 -9.43 10.71
CA ASP A 65 13.05 -9.39 9.26
C ASP A 65 12.67 -10.71 8.57
N ALA A 66 12.99 -11.84 9.17
CA ALA A 66 12.69 -13.14 8.57
C ALA A 66 11.18 -13.44 8.58
N ILE A 67 10.47 -13.00 9.63
CA ILE A 67 9.01 -13.14 9.69
C ILE A 67 8.35 -12.20 8.70
N ALA A 68 8.81 -10.94 8.63
CA ALA A 68 8.35 -9.96 7.65
C ALA A 68 8.56 -10.47 6.22
N GLU A 69 9.71 -11.10 5.93
CA GLU A 69 10.01 -11.69 4.63
C GLU A 69 9.03 -12.79 4.24
N ARG A 70 8.68 -13.67 5.16
CA ARG A 70 7.67 -14.71 4.92
C ARG A 70 6.32 -14.10 4.59
N ILE A 71 5.94 -13.03 5.31
CA ILE A 71 4.65 -12.35 5.13
C ILE A 71 4.59 -11.64 3.78
N TYR A 72 5.60 -10.82 3.41
CA TYR A 72 5.51 -10.03 2.19
C TYR A 72 5.63 -10.86 0.89
N ARG A 73 6.01 -12.11 0.98
CA ARG A 73 6.03 -13.03 -0.17
C ARG A 73 4.64 -13.53 -0.58
N TYR A 74 3.64 -13.41 0.27
CA TYR A 74 2.27 -13.76 -0.11
C TYR A 74 1.69 -12.74 -1.10
N PRO A 75 1.09 -13.20 -2.20
CA PRO A 75 0.54 -12.30 -3.23
C PRO A 75 -0.61 -11.43 -2.72
N GLU A 76 -1.32 -11.87 -1.68
CA GLU A 76 -2.40 -11.12 -1.04
C GLU A 76 -1.88 -9.90 -0.26
N VAL A 77 -0.61 -9.90 0.13
CA VAL A 77 0.02 -8.84 0.93
C VAL A 77 0.45 -7.68 0.04
N ARG A 78 -0.01 -6.49 0.38
CA ARG A 78 0.28 -5.25 -0.35
C ARG A 78 1.36 -4.41 0.31
N SER A 79 1.44 -4.46 1.63
CA SER A 79 2.49 -3.77 2.38
C SER A 79 2.75 -4.44 3.73
N VAL A 80 3.97 -4.32 4.21
CA VAL A 80 4.40 -4.77 5.53
C VAL A 80 5.29 -3.69 6.13
N TYR A 81 4.96 -3.24 7.33
CA TYR A 81 5.73 -2.24 8.07
C TYR A 81 6.07 -2.75 9.45
N LEU A 82 7.33 -2.55 9.88
CA LEU A 82 7.71 -2.68 11.29
C LEU A 82 7.26 -1.42 12.04
N MET A 83 6.52 -1.62 13.11
CA MET A 83 5.90 -0.55 13.89
C MET A 83 6.47 -0.49 15.30
N SER A 84 6.58 0.71 15.84
CA SER A 84 6.76 0.91 17.27
C SER A 84 5.39 1.07 17.92
N GLY A 85 5.12 0.38 19.03
CA GLY A 85 3.85 0.49 19.74
C GLY A 85 3.34 -0.84 20.26
N SER A 86 2.01 -1.00 20.30
CA SER A 86 1.35 -2.17 20.91
C SER A 86 1.43 -3.44 20.08
N TYR A 87 1.82 -3.35 18.82
CA TYR A 87 2.04 -4.47 17.90
C TYR A 87 3.31 -4.25 17.08
N ASP A 88 3.81 -5.30 16.43
CA ASP A 88 5.13 -5.28 15.81
C ASP A 88 5.09 -5.05 14.31
N LEU A 89 4.16 -5.68 13.59
CA LEU A 89 4.00 -5.50 12.15
C LEU A 89 2.59 -5.01 11.80
N SER A 90 2.53 -4.07 10.85
CA SER A 90 1.30 -3.68 10.17
C SER A 90 1.30 -4.29 8.77
N VAL A 91 0.33 -5.13 8.48
CA VAL A 91 0.22 -5.87 7.22
C VAL A 91 -1.05 -5.47 6.49
N ALA A 92 -0.93 -4.88 5.31
CA ALA A 92 -2.09 -4.61 4.46
C ALA A 92 -2.31 -5.76 3.48
N VAL A 93 -3.54 -6.27 3.44
CA VAL A 93 -3.97 -7.41 2.62
C VAL A 93 -5.16 -7.00 1.77
N GLU A 94 -5.16 -7.43 0.52
CA GLU A 94 -6.31 -7.28 -0.38
C GLU A 94 -6.89 -8.63 -0.78
N GLY A 95 -8.22 -8.69 -0.86
CA GLY A 95 -8.98 -9.81 -1.37
C GLY A 95 -10.22 -9.36 -2.12
N THR A 96 -10.96 -10.31 -2.69
CA THR A 96 -12.20 -10.04 -3.43
C THR A 96 -13.40 -9.92 -2.50
N ASN A 97 -13.34 -10.51 -1.31
CA ASN A 97 -14.38 -10.48 -0.29
C ASN A 97 -13.79 -10.66 1.12
N LEU A 98 -14.63 -10.44 2.14
CA LEU A 98 -14.23 -10.57 3.55
C LEU A 98 -13.74 -11.97 3.89
N ARG A 99 -14.36 -12.99 3.32
CA ARG A 99 -14.02 -14.39 3.59
C ARG A 99 -12.61 -14.73 3.11
N GLU A 100 -12.25 -14.27 1.93
CA GLU A 100 -10.91 -14.50 1.38
C GLU A 100 -9.83 -13.90 2.28
N VAL A 101 -10.03 -12.68 2.77
CA VAL A 101 -9.11 -12.04 3.71
C VAL A 101 -9.06 -12.79 5.04
N ALA A 102 -10.20 -13.18 5.59
CA ALA A 102 -10.27 -13.94 6.85
C ALA A 102 -9.58 -15.30 6.72
N ASP A 103 -9.78 -16.00 5.61
CA ASP A 103 -9.13 -17.28 5.31
C ASP A 103 -7.61 -17.13 5.19
N PHE A 104 -7.14 -16.08 4.55
CA PHE A 104 -5.71 -15.75 4.50
C PHE A 104 -5.11 -15.59 5.89
N VAL A 105 -5.76 -14.82 6.76
CA VAL A 105 -5.29 -14.59 8.13
C VAL A 105 -5.23 -15.89 8.91
N SER A 106 -6.30 -16.69 8.88
CA SER A 106 -6.41 -17.91 9.69
C SER A 106 -5.53 -19.06 9.19
N THR A 107 -5.34 -19.19 7.88
CA THR A 107 -4.62 -20.33 7.30
C THR A 107 -3.15 -20.03 6.98
N LYS A 108 -2.80 -18.80 6.67
CA LYS A 108 -1.45 -18.41 6.25
C LYS A 108 -0.74 -17.53 7.28
N LEU A 109 -1.33 -16.41 7.67
CA LEU A 109 -0.67 -15.45 8.54
C LEU A 109 -0.53 -15.92 9.98
N SER A 110 -1.60 -16.37 10.59
CA SER A 110 -1.62 -16.82 11.99
C SER A 110 -0.84 -18.12 12.23
N THR A 111 -0.54 -18.88 11.19
CA THR A 111 0.21 -20.14 11.26
C THR A 111 1.71 -19.99 11.11
N ILE A 112 2.21 -18.77 10.86
CA ILE A 112 3.65 -18.51 10.78
C ILE A 112 4.26 -18.64 12.19
N ASP A 113 5.35 -19.39 12.30
CA ASP A 113 6.10 -19.51 13.54
C ASP A 113 6.60 -18.13 13.99
N GLY A 114 6.35 -17.80 15.26
CA GLY A 114 6.69 -16.50 15.84
C GLY A 114 5.55 -15.49 15.81
N VAL A 115 4.48 -15.72 15.07
CA VAL A 115 3.25 -14.92 15.14
C VAL A 115 2.45 -15.33 16.39
N VAL A 116 2.30 -14.40 17.32
CA VAL A 116 1.62 -14.64 18.61
C VAL A 116 0.13 -14.36 18.49
N SER A 117 -0.20 -13.22 17.88
CA SER A 117 -1.60 -12.79 17.70
C SER A 117 -1.74 -11.86 16.50
N THR A 118 -2.96 -11.83 15.97
CA THR A 118 -3.34 -10.95 14.88
C THR A 118 -4.65 -10.25 15.20
N THR A 119 -4.75 -8.98 14.80
CA THR A 119 -6.01 -8.22 14.84
C THR A 119 -6.30 -7.69 13.45
N THR A 120 -7.42 -8.10 12.87
CA THR A 120 -7.81 -7.71 11.52
C THR A 120 -8.75 -6.52 11.55
N ASN A 121 -8.34 -5.42 10.93
CA ASN A 121 -9.14 -4.22 10.77
C ASN A 121 -9.53 -4.07 9.30
N PHE A 122 -10.81 -4.22 8.98
CA PHE A 122 -11.28 -4.02 7.62
C PHE A 122 -11.40 -2.53 7.30
N MET A 123 -10.86 -2.13 6.15
CA MET A 123 -10.97 -0.76 5.67
C MET A 123 -12.39 -0.54 5.10
N LEU A 124 -13.16 0.34 5.72
CA LEU A 124 -14.53 0.62 5.32
C LEU A 124 -14.60 1.66 4.20
N LYS A 125 -13.76 2.69 4.26
CA LYS A 125 -13.71 3.78 3.27
C LYS A 125 -12.32 4.38 3.21
N LYS A 126 -11.88 4.71 2.01
CA LYS A 126 -10.61 5.39 1.76
C LYS A 126 -10.88 6.87 1.46
N TYR A 127 -10.48 7.76 2.35
CA TYR A 127 -10.62 9.21 2.16
C TYR A 127 -9.45 9.82 1.42
N LYS A 128 -8.24 9.41 1.77
CA LYS A 128 -7.00 9.89 1.17
C LYS A 128 -6.00 8.74 1.06
N TYR A 129 -5.29 8.67 -0.05
CA TYR A 129 -4.26 7.65 -0.27
C TYR A 129 -3.08 8.23 -1.06
N ALA A 130 -1.86 7.99 -0.59
CA ALA A 130 -0.62 8.48 -1.21
C ALA A 130 -0.68 9.98 -1.57
N GLY A 131 -1.24 10.81 -0.69
CA GLY A 131 -1.40 12.25 -0.89
C GLY A 131 -2.58 12.67 -1.77
N VAL A 132 -3.31 11.72 -2.36
CA VAL A 132 -4.45 11.98 -3.24
C VAL A 132 -5.78 11.78 -2.47
N ILE A 133 -6.68 12.76 -2.57
CA ILE A 133 -8.04 12.67 -2.01
C ILE A 133 -8.87 11.76 -2.92
N ILE A 134 -9.54 10.78 -2.32
CA ILE A 134 -10.39 9.82 -3.00
C ILE A 134 -11.85 10.14 -2.64
N ASN A 135 -12.77 10.11 -3.59
CA ASN A 135 -14.23 10.27 -3.38
C ASN A 135 -14.75 11.67 -3.01
N ASP A 136 -14.08 12.75 -3.41
CA ASP A 136 -14.50 14.11 -3.03
C ASP A 136 -15.44 14.83 -4.04
N GLN A 137 -15.86 14.17 -5.12
CA GLN A 137 -16.55 14.87 -6.21
C GLN A 137 -18.06 14.66 -6.32
N GLU A 138 -18.70 13.89 -5.43
CA GLU A 138 -20.17 13.68 -5.52
C GLU A 138 -21.02 14.67 -4.72
N GLU A 139 -20.43 15.45 -3.81
CA GLU A 139 -21.22 16.39 -2.97
C GLU A 139 -21.39 17.79 -3.59
N GLU A 140 -20.60 18.21 -4.55
CA GLU A 140 -20.73 19.55 -5.16
C GLU A 140 -21.89 19.70 -6.16
N HIS A 141 -22.53 18.62 -6.57
CA HIS A 141 -23.67 18.69 -7.50
C HIS A 141 -25.05 18.71 -6.85
N ARG A 142 -25.15 18.69 -5.52
CA ARG A 142 -26.43 18.67 -4.80
C ARG A 142 -26.90 19.99 -4.18
N LEU A 143 -26.16 21.07 -4.33
CA LEU A 143 -26.56 22.36 -3.74
C LEU A 143 -26.63 23.48 -4.78
N VAL A 144 -27.54 23.36 -5.74
CA VAL A 144 -28.16 24.55 -6.36
C VAL A 144 -29.62 24.19 -6.68
N VAL A 145 -30.47 24.25 -5.69
CA VAL A 145 -31.88 24.57 -5.90
C VAL A 145 -32.16 25.72 -4.97
N SER A 146 -32.05 26.91 -5.51
CA SER A 146 -32.70 28.11 -4.93
C SER A 146 -34.03 28.35 -5.62
N PRO A 147 -35.04 28.84 -4.90
CA PRO A 147 -36.41 29.05 -5.35
C PRO A 147 -36.56 30.12 -6.40
#